data_cc995b04f4a8cc7196f7481f72661abb
#
_entry.id   cc995b04f4a8cc7196f7481f72661abb
#
_cell.length_a   1.000
_cell.length_b   1.000
_cell.length_c   1.000
_cell.angle_alpha   90.00
_cell.angle_beta   90.00
_cell.angle_gamma   90.00
#
_symmetry.space_group_name_H-M   'P 1'
#
loop_
_entity.id
_entity.type
_entity.pdbx_description
1 polymer ?
#
loop_
_entity_poly.entity_id
_entity_poly.type
_entity_poly.pdbx_seq_one_letter_code
_entity_poly.pdbx_strand_id
1 'polypeptide(L)'
;MKRQLGIALLGALLLSVGCNPIKRLSDTEWDHYRALRVYMSEDERNAFLKNKTEEERNEFLQALGLWDRFYQYPEDVRELILSGDVARGWTKDKLLMAWGRPYDMQKLAGRDTYRSERYIYRFEEHEDGRLIIWTKGSKTAYKAIRIFERTVILDDDVVAEIKG
;
A
#
# COMPACT_ATOMS: atom_id res chain seq x y z
N MET A 1 51.21 0.02 49.92
CA MET A 1 51.01 0.51 48.55
C MET A 1 50.00 -0.42 47.83
N LYS A 2 48.74 -0.04 47.72
CA LYS A 2 47.67 -0.83 47.01
C LYS A 2 47.28 -0.02 45.77
N ARG A 3 47.65 -0.57 44.58
CA ARG A 3 47.22 -0.02 43.28
C ARG A 3 45.78 -0.49 43.02
N GLN A 4 44.85 0.43 42.93
CA GLN A 4 43.53 0.19 42.42
C GLN A 4 43.53 0.28 40.90
N LEU A 5 43.21 -0.83 40.22
CA LEU A 5 42.93 -0.83 38.78
C LEU A 5 41.47 -0.36 38.57
N GLY A 6 41.33 0.81 38.00
CA GLY A 6 40.01 1.29 37.49
C GLY A 6 39.68 0.62 36.18
N ILE A 7 38.60 -0.18 36.15
CA ILE A 7 38.03 -0.72 34.93
C ILE A 7 37.13 0.36 34.34
N ALA A 8 37.56 0.96 33.24
CA ALA A 8 36.73 1.86 32.45
C ALA A 8 35.77 1.02 31.61
N LEU A 9 34.46 1.03 31.98
CA LEU A 9 33.40 0.42 31.20
C LEU A 9 33.07 1.34 30.02
N LEU A 10 33.59 1.02 28.83
CA LEU A 10 33.24 1.71 27.59
C LEU A 10 31.86 1.25 27.16
N GLY A 11 30.82 2.03 27.52
CA GLY A 11 29.45 1.82 27.06
C GLY A 11 29.36 2.15 25.57
N ALA A 12 29.33 1.12 24.72
CA ALA A 12 29.03 1.28 23.31
C ALA A 12 27.54 1.67 23.16
N LEU A 13 27.30 2.96 22.94
CA LEU A 13 25.98 3.51 22.59
C LEU A 13 25.67 3.05 21.17
N LEU A 14 24.94 1.94 21.03
CA LEU A 14 24.37 1.52 19.74
C LEU A 14 23.30 2.52 19.33
N LEU A 15 23.70 3.51 18.54
CA LEU A 15 22.77 4.36 17.80
C LEU A 15 22.03 3.46 16.80
N SER A 16 20.85 2.96 17.17
CA SER A 16 19.92 2.34 16.25
C SER A 16 19.42 3.45 15.29
N VAL A 17 20.16 3.66 14.20
CA VAL A 17 19.66 4.39 13.06
C VAL A 17 18.46 3.60 12.56
N GLY A 18 17.27 4.09 12.83
CA GLY A 18 16.01 3.48 12.35
C GLY A 18 15.97 3.51 10.84
N CYS A 19 16.57 2.50 10.19
CA CYS A 19 16.46 2.31 8.75
C CYS A 19 15.00 2.04 8.42
N ASN A 20 14.37 2.98 7.71
CA ASN A 20 13.04 2.75 7.14
C ASN A 20 13.14 1.56 6.15
N PRO A 21 12.55 0.40 6.45
CA PRO A 21 12.72 -0.82 5.66
C PRO A 21 12.22 -0.66 4.22
N ILE A 22 11.27 0.24 3.98
CA ILE A 22 10.74 0.55 2.65
C ILE A 22 11.81 1.14 1.73
N LYS A 23 12.75 1.93 2.26
CA LYS A 23 13.83 2.54 1.47
C LYS A 23 14.86 1.53 0.92
N ARG A 24 14.77 0.27 1.32
CA ARG A 24 15.67 -0.80 0.85
C ARG A 24 15.07 -1.60 -0.31
N LEU A 25 13.81 -1.37 -0.64
CA LEU A 25 13.14 -2.03 -1.75
C LEU A 25 13.64 -1.43 -3.07
N SER A 26 13.89 -2.27 -4.07
CA SER A 26 14.04 -1.85 -5.46
C SER A 26 12.73 -1.26 -5.97
N ASP A 27 12.74 -0.60 -7.13
CA ASP A 27 11.53 -0.05 -7.74
C ASP A 27 10.49 -1.16 -8.00
N THR A 28 10.92 -2.31 -8.51
CA THR A 28 10.05 -3.48 -8.76
C THR A 28 9.44 -4.02 -7.47
N GLU A 29 10.25 -4.16 -6.42
CA GLU A 29 9.77 -4.63 -5.12
C GLU A 29 8.80 -3.64 -4.46
N TRP A 30 9.07 -2.34 -4.65
CA TRP A 30 8.15 -1.30 -4.20
C TRP A 30 6.81 -1.40 -4.92
N ASP A 31 6.81 -1.64 -6.21
CA ASP A 31 5.61 -1.82 -7.02
C ASP A 31 4.80 -3.05 -6.57
N HIS A 32 5.46 -4.19 -6.36
CA HIS A 32 4.81 -5.38 -5.77
C HIS A 32 4.21 -5.06 -4.40
N TYR A 33 5.00 -4.46 -3.51
CA TYR A 33 4.53 -4.12 -2.16
C TYR A 33 3.34 -3.16 -2.21
N ARG A 34 3.40 -2.12 -3.02
CA ARG A 34 2.34 -1.12 -3.15
C ARG A 34 1.03 -1.74 -3.64
N ALA A 35 1.08 -2.58 -4.68
CA ALA A 35 -0.08 -3.24 -5.25
C ALA A 35 -0.67 -4.33 -4.34
N LEU A 36 0.18 -5.07 -3.64
CA LEU A 36 -0.22 -6.30 -2.94
C LEU A 36 -0.45 -6.13 -1.44
N ARG A 37 0.07 -5.06 -0.81
CA ARG A 37 -0.08 -4.82 0.64
C ARG A 37 -1.54 -4.76 1.12
N VAL A 38 -2.48 -4.47 0.23
CA VAL A 38 -3.92 -4.42 0.55
C VAL A 38 -4.48 -5.78 0.96
N TYR A 39 -3.87 -6.86 0.47
CA TYR A 39 -4.23 -8.24 0.77
C TYR A 39 -3.45 -8.85 1.95
N MET A 40 -2.43 -8.16 2.43
CA MET A 40 -1.62 -8.59 3.56
C MET A 40 -2.18 -8.06 4.87
N SER A 41 -2.13 -8.88 5.91
CA SER A 41 -2.27 -8.44 7.30
C SER A 41 -1.09 -7.54 7.70
N GLU A 42 -1.16 -6.92 8.87
CA GLU A 42 -0.05 -6.10 9.40
C GLU A 42 1.20 -6.96 9.65
N ASP A 43 1.03 -8.16 10.19
CA ASP A 43 2.13 -9.09 10.45
C ASP A 43 2.80 -9.56 9.16
N GLU A 44 2.02 -9.87 8.11
CA GLU A 44 2.55 -10.25 6.80
C GLU A 44 3.31 -9.09 6.13
N ARG A 45 2.81 -7.85 6.21
CA ARG A 45 3.55 -6.68 5.73
C ARG A 45 4.87 -6.50 6.45
N ASN A 46 4.87 -6.68 7.77
CA ASN A 46 6.07 -6.60 8.58
C ASN A 46 7.04 -7.74 8.25
N ALA A 47 6.55 -8.96 8.01
CA ALA A 47 7.36 -10.10 7.59
C ALA A 47 8.00 -9.87 6.22
N PHE A 48 7.22 -9.42 5.23
CA PHE A 48 7.72 -9.04 3.91
C PHE A 48 8.88 -8.02 4.01
N LEU A 49 8.70 -6.95 4.80
CA LEU A 49 9.70 -5.90 4.96
C LEU A 49 10.94 -6.34 5.77
N LYS A 50 10.85 -7.42 6.55
CA LYS A 50 11.99 -8.00 7.29
C LYS A 50 12.89 -8.86 6.41
N ASN A 51 12.37 -9.45 5.34
CA ASN A 51 13.15 -10.24 4.39
C ASN A 51 14.27 -9.36 3.81
N LYS A 52 15.47 -9.94 3.63
CA LYS A 52 16.67 -9.17 3.31
C LYS A 52 16.94 -9.07 1.82
N THR A 53 16.55 -10.10 1.07
CA THR A 53 16.80 -10.20 -0.37
C THR A 53 15.51 -10.13 -1.17
N GLU A 54 15.63 -9.83 -2.45
CA GLU A 54 14.51 -9.83 -3.40
C GLU A 54 13.91 -11.22 -3.55
N GLU A 55 14.77 -12.26 -3.59
CA GLU A 55 14.34 -13.66 -3.68
C GLU A 55 13.45 -14.04 -2.50
N GLU A 56 13.88 -13.76 -1.26
CA GLU A 56 13.10 -14.02 -0.05
C GLU A 56 11.73 -13.34 -0.08
N ARG A 57 11.67 -12.09 -0.59
CA ARG A 57 10.41 -11.35 -0.71
C ARG A 57 9.51 -11.90 -1.80
N ASN A 58 10.07 -12.31 -2.93
CA ASN A 58 9.32 -12.92 -4.01
C ASN A 58 8.76 -14.30 -3.61
N GLU A 59 9.56 -15.14 -2.95
CA GLU A 59 9.11 -16.42 -2.36
C GLU A 59 7.99 -16.21 -1.34
N PHE A 60 8.09 -15.18 -0.51
CA PHE A 60 7.05 -14.82 0.45
C PHE A 60 5.74 -14.46 -0.24
N LEU A 61 5.76 -13.66 -1.31
CA LEU A 61 4.57 -13.32 -2.10
C LEU A 61 3.97 -14.55 -2.80
N GLN A 62 4.82 -15.47 -3.28
CA GLN A 62 4.39 -16.73 -3.88
C GLN A 62 3.70 -17.61 -2.85
N ALA A 63 4.27 -17.76 -1.66
CA ALA A 63 3.70 -18.55 -0.57
C ALA A 63 2.32 -18.02 -0.13
N LEU A 64 2.07 -16.73 -0.23
CA LEU A 64 0.76 -16.11 0.04
C LEU A 64 -0.21 -16.17 -1.17
N GLY A 65 0.21 -16.69 -2.33
CA GLY A 65 -0.57 -16.66 -3.58
C GLY A 65 -0.77 -15.25 -4.16
N LEU A 66 -0.02 -14.26 -3.66
CA LEU A 66 -0.14 -12.86 -4.09
C LEU A 66 0.64 -12.61 -5.39
N TRP A 67 1.69 -13.37 -5.63
CA TRP A 67 2.44 -13.30 -6.88
C TRP A 67 1.54 -13.55 -8.08
N ASP A 68 0.83 -14.67 -8.09
CA ASP A 68 -0.07 -15.05 -9.19
C ASP A 68 -1.23 -14.04 -9.33
N ARG A 69 -1.72 -13.49 -8.21
CA ARG A 69 -2.75 -12.46 -8.22
C ARG A 69 -2.33 -11.20 -8.98
N PHE A 70 -1.07 -10.82 -8.94
CA PHE A 70 -0.55 -9.66 -9.68
C PHE A 70 -0.21 -10.02 -11.13
N TYR A 71 0.48 -11.15 -11.31
CA TYR A 71 0.98 -11.56 -12.63
C TYR A 71 -0.06 -12.24 -13.53
N GLN A 72 -1.29 -12.51 -13.05
CA GLN A 72 -2.39 -12.90 -13.92
C GLN A 72 -2.77 -11.81 -14.93
N TYR A 73 -2.42 -10.55 -14.66
CA TYR A 73 -2.66 -9.43 -15.56
C TYR A 73 -1.51 -9.25 -16.52
N PRO A 74 -1.79 -8.94 -17.83
CA PRO A 74 -0.74 -8.57 -18.78
C PRO A 74 -0.03 -7.30 -18.36
N GLU A 75 1.16 -7.06 -18.93
CA GLU A 75 2.07 -6.00 -18.50
C GLU A 75 1.45 -4.60 -18.58
N ASP A 76 0.80 -4.30 -19.71
CA ASP A 76 0.08 -3.02 -19.92
C ASP A 76 -0.99 -2.75 -18.86
N VAL A 77 -1.70 -3.80 -18.42
CA VAL A 77 -2.70 -3.68 -17.33
C VAL A 77 -2.01 -3.48 -15.98
N ARG A 78 -0.87 -4.16 -15.73
CA ARG A 78 -0.11 -3.94 -14.50
C ARG A 78 0.44 -2.51 -14.41
N GLU A 79 0.92 -1.96 -15.52
CA GLU A 79 1.36 -0.55 -15.60
C GLU A 79 0.22 0.42 -15.24
N LEU A 80 -0.99 0.20 -15.75
CA LEU A 80 -2.17 0.99 -15.40
C LEU A 80 -2.54 0.85 -13.91
N ILE A 81 -2.42 -0.35 -13.33
CA ILE A 81 -2.62 -0.56 -11.89
C ILE A 81 -1.59 0.25 -11.09
N LEU A 82 -0.32 0.20 -11.50
CA LEU A 82 0.76 0.89 -10.82
C LEU A 82 0.72 2.41 -11.00
N SER A 83 0.23 2.93 -12.13
CA SER A 83 0.00 4.37 -12.33
C SER A 83 -1.18 4.89 -11.51
N GLY A 84 -2.10 4.01 -11.13
CA GLY A 84 -3.32 4.39 -10.40
C GLY A 84 -4.42 4.94 -11.31
N ASP A 85 -4.34 4.68 -12.62
CA ASP A 85 -5.31 5.15 -13.63
C ASP A 85 -6.55 4.26 -13.67
N VAL A 86 -7.30 4.31 -12.58
CA VAL A 86 -8.53 3.51 -12.43
C VAL A 86 -9.59 3.95 -13.43
N ALA A 87 -10.18 2.97 -14.12
CA ALA A 87 -11.19 3.18 -15.15
C ALA A 87 -12.48 2.39 -14.89
N ARG A 88 -13.57 2.84 -15.53
CA ARG A 88 -14.85 2.08 -15.57
C ARG A 88 -14.61 0.72 -16.23
N GLY A 89 -15.31 -0.29 -15.74
CA GLY A 89 -15.13 -1.68 -16.20
C GLY A 89 -14.00 -2.43 -15.50
N TRP A 90 -13.21 -1.76 -14.65
CA TRP A 90 -12.22 -2.45 -13.84
C TRP A 90 -12.87 -3.33 -12.78
N THR A 91 -12.27 -4.47 -12.50
CA THR A 91 -12.69 -5.29 -11.37
C THR A 91 -12.29 -4.62 -10.05
N LYS A 92 -13.00 -4.93 -8.99
CA LYS A 92 -12.67 -4.55 -7.61
C LYS A 92 -11.23 -4.90 -7.25
N ASP A 93 -10.72 -6.02 -7.75
CA ASP A 93 -9.36 -6.47 -7.51
C ASP A 93 -8.32 -5.49 -8.08
N LYS A 94 -8.48 -5.06 -9.33
CA LYS A 94 -7.63 -4.04 -9.95
C LYS A 94 -7.69 -2.70 -9.20
N LEU A 95 -8.89 -2.27 -8.82
CA LEU A 95 -9.10 -1.05 -8.03
C LEU A 95 -8.34 -1.10 -6.70
N LEU A 96 -8.44 -2.22 -5.98
CA LEU A 96 -7.76 -2.40 -4.70
C LEU A 96 -6.24 -2.47 -4.86
N MET A 97 -5.71 -3.06 -5.93
CA MET A 97 -4.29 -3.02 -6.22
C MET A 97 -3.79 -1.60 -6.50
N ALA A 98 -4.57 -0.81 -7.24
CA ALA A 98 -4.21 0.54 -7.64
C ALA A 98 -4.30 1.54 -6.48
N TRP A 99 -5.43 1.57 -5.78
CA TRP A 99 -5.73 2.57 -4.75
C TRP A 99 -5.73 2.03 -3.33
N GLY A 100 -5.63 0.72 -3.14
CA GLY A 100 -5.72 0.10 -1.83
C GLY A 100 -7.15 0.07 -1.28
N ARG A 101 -7.27 -0.06 0.05
CA ARG A 101 -8.58 -0.04 0.73
C ARG A 101 -9.15 1.38 0.73
N PRO A 102 -10.47 1.54 0.47
CA PRO A 102 -11.10 2.85 0.55
C PRO A 102 -11.07 3.41 1.98
N TYR A 103 -11.13 4.73 2.08
CA TYR A 103 -11.26 5.44 3.37
C TYR A 103 -12.60 5.11 4.04
N ASP A 104 -13.68 5.05 3.27
CA ASP A 104 -15.00 4.62 3.72
C ASP A 104 -15.70 3.76 2.66
N MET A 105 -16.61 2.90 3.11
CA MET A 105 -17.35 1.97 2.25
C MET A 105 -18.80 1.88 2.71
N GLN A 106 -19.73 2.01 1.75
CA GLN A 106 -21.16 1.97 1.98
C GLN A 106 -21.82 0.99 1.02
N LYS A 107 -22.78 0.20 1.53
CA LYS A 107 -23.66 -0.61 0.67
C LYS A 107 -24.73 0.29 0.09
N LEU A 108 -25.03 0.13 -1.20
CA LEU A 108 -26.11 0.84 -1.88
C LEU A 108 -27.28 -0.10 -2.10
N ALA A 109 -28.49 0.46 -1.99
CA ALA A 109 -29.75 -0.21 -2.33
C ALA A 109 -30.39 0.47 -3.55
N GLY A 110 -31.33 -0.24 -4.21
CA GLY A 110 -32.13 0.34 -5.29
C GLY A 110 -31.41 0.45 -6.65
N ARG A 111 -30.30 -0.25 -6.84
CA ARG A 111 -29.68 -0.43 -8.16
C ARG A 111 -30.09 -1.80 -8.74
N ASP A 112 -30.13 -1.88 -10.05
CA ASP A 112 -30.48 -3.12 -10.78
C ASP A 112 -29.27 -4.05 -10.88
N THR A 113 -28.74 -4.47 -9.70
CA THR A 113 -27.56 -5.31 -9.56
C THR A 113 -27.71 -6.16 -8.31
N TYR A 114 -27.05 -7.32 -8.25
CA TYR A 114 -27.05 -8.19 -7.08
C TYR A 114 -26.41 -7.50 -5.86
N ARG A 115 -25.29 -6.78 -6.09
CA ARG A 115 -24.57 -6.04 -5.05
C ARG A 115 -24.03 -4.74 -5.58
N SER A 116 -24.34 -3.64 -4.91
CA SER A 116 -23.73 -2.34 -5.17
C SER A 116 -23.05 -1.79 -3.93
N GLU A 117 -21.85 -1.26 -4.12
CA GLU A 117 -21.03 -0.67 -3.08
C GLU A 117 -20.51 0.70 -3.53
N ARG A 118 -20.46 1.65 -2.60
CA ARG A 118 -19.83 2.95 -2.79
C ARG A 118 -18.51 2.94 -2.01
N TYR A 119 -17.39 3.15 -2.68
CA TYR A 119 -16.08 3.33 -2.11
C TYR A 119 -15.70 4.80 -2.14
N ILE A 120 -15.32 5.36 -1.01
CA ILE A 120 -14.86 6.73 -0.89
C ILE A 120 -13.37 6.69 -0.65
N TYR A 121 -12.62 7.30 -1.56
CA TYR A 121 -11.18 7.45 -1.48
C TYR A 121 -10.86 8.91 -1.20
N ARG A 122 -9.99 9.17 -0.22
CA ARG A 122 -9.47 10.49 0.09
C ARG A 122 -8.03 10.58 -0.35
N PHE A 123 -7.75 11.60 -1.16
CA PHE A 123 -6.44 11.87 -1.72
C PHE A 123 -5.86 13.13 -1.10
N GLU A 124 -4.56 13.10 -0.89
CA GLU A 124 -3.75 14.23 -0.49
C GLU A 124 -2.71 14.47 -1.57
N GLU A 125 -2.72 15.65 -2.16
CA GLU A 125 -1.77 16.08 -3.17
C GLU A 125 -0.68 16.93 -2.53
N HIS A 126 0.57 16.62 -2.85
CA HIS A 126 1.75 17.32 -2.38
C HIS A 126 2.31 18.25 -3.47
N GLU A 127 3.16 19.23 -3.06
CA GLU A 127 3.80 20.19 -3.97
C GLU A 127 4.60 19.54 -5.11
N ASP A 128 5.13 18.37 -4.91
CA ASP A 128 5.87 17.58 -5.91
C ASP A 128 4.96 16.74 -6.83
N GLY A 129 3.64 16.93 -6.76
CA GLY A 129 2.64 16.23 -7.56
C GLY A 129 2.32 14.80 -7.07
N ARG A 130 2.95 14.34 -5.99
CA ARG A 130 2.62 13.02 -5.43
C ARG A 130 1.22 13.00 -4.84
N LEU A 131 0.49 11.93 -5.12
CA LEU A 131 -0.80 11.65 -4.52
C LEU A 131 -0.63 10.59 -3.43
N ILE A 132 -1.06 10.90 -2.22
CA ILE A 132 -1.16 9.95 -1.11
C ILE A 132 -2.62 9.59 -0.93
N ILE A 133 -2.91 8.30 -0.90
CA ILE A 133 -4.26 7.79 -0.65
C ILE A 133 -4.38 7.49 0.84
N TRP A 134 -5.37 8.11 1.48
CA TRP A 134 -5.61 7.93 2.90
C TRP A 134 -6.23 6.57 3.17
N THR A 135 -5.76 5.96 4.25
CA THR A 135 -6.41 4.82 4.89
C THR A 135 -7.08 5.26 6.19
N LYS A 136 -7.98 4.45 6.72
CA LYS A 136 -8.61 4.72 8.02
C LYS A 136 -7.53 4.86 9.10
N GLY A 137 -7.48 5.99 9.77
CA GLY A 137 -6.45 6.31 10.76
C GLY A 137 -5.26 7.13 10.23
N SER A 138 -5.18 7.39 8.92
CA SER A 138 -4.17 8.32 8.36
C SER A 138 -4.31 9.70 8.99
N LYS A 139 -3.16 10.36 9.22
CA LYS A 139 -3.08 11.74 9.65
C LYS A 139 -2.61 12.59 8.48
N THR A 140 -3.12 13.83 8.39
CA THR A 140 -2.71 14.80 7.36
C THR A 140 -1.20 15.00 7.40
N ALA A 141 -0.54 14.95 6.24
CA ALA A 141 0.84 15.37 6.14
C ALA A 141 0.92 16.90 6.09
N TYR A 142 2.01 17.46 6.65
CA TYR A 142 2.19 18.91 6.77
C TYR A 142 2.41 19.64 5.44
N LYS A 143 2.52 18.92 4.33
CA LYS A 143 2.85 19.47 3.00
C LYS A 143 1.75 19.25 1.96
N ALA A 144 0.54 18.95 2.40
CA ALA A 144 -0.59 18.85 1.50
C ALA A 144 -0.95 20.23 0.94
N ILE A 145 -0.99 20.35 -0.38
CA ILE A 145 -1.51 21.54 -1.06
C ILE A 145 -3.01 21.43 -1.34
N ARG A 146 -3.50 20.18 -1.44
CA ARG A 146 -4.92 19.91 -1.65
C ARG A 146 -5.30 18.55 -1.05
N ILE A 147 -6.51 18.49 -0.48
CA ILE A 147 -7.18 17.25 -0.09
C ILE A 147 -8.48 17.17 -0.88
N PHE A 148 -8.74 16.03 -1.51
CA PHE A 148 -9.97 15.80 -2.27
C PHE A 148 -10.43 14.35 -2.15
N GLU A 149 -11.69 14.12 -2.52
CA GLU A 149 -12.28 12.78 -2.49
C GLU A 149 -12.67 12.34 -3.89
N ARG A 150 -12.53 11.05 -4.14
CA ARG A 150 -13.13 10.37 -5.29
C ARG A 150 -14.07 9.28 -4.80
N THR A 151 -15.22 9.20 -5.41
CA THR A 151 -16.21 8.16 -5.15
C THR A 151 -16.19 7.17 -6.30
N VAL A 152 -16.06 5.87 -5.97
CA VAL A 152 -16.17 4.77 -6.92
C VAL A 152 -17.42 3.96 -6.59
N ILE A 153 -18.29 3.78 -7.56
CA ILE A 153 -19.42 2.86 -7.46
C ILE A 153 -19.02 1.55 -8.09
N LEU A 154 -19.18 0.48 -7.33
CA LEU A 154 -18.99 -0.89 -7.78
C LEU A 154 -20.34 -1.56 -7.89
N ASP A 155 -20.65 -2.12 -9.05
CA ASP A 155 -21.78 -2.99 -9.30
C ASP A 155 -21.26 -4.40 -9.60
N ASP A 156 -21.64 -5.37 -8.77
CA ASP A 156 -21.19 -6.77 -8.85
C ASP A 156 -19.67 -6.91 -8.99
N ASP A 157 -18.94 -6.17 -8.14
CA ASP A 157 -17.47 -6.10 -8.09
C ASP A 157 -16.79 -5.50 -9.34
N VAL A 158 -17.55 -4.77 -10.17
CA VAL A 158 -17.01 -4.02 -11.32
C VAL A 158 -17.22 -2.52 -11.13
N VAL A 159 -16.23 -1.72 -11.46
CA VAL A 159 -16.30 -0.25 -11.41
C VAL A 159 -17.30 0.26 -12.43
N ALA A 160 -18.45 0.71 -11.95
CA ALA A 160 -19.53 1.26 -12.77
C ALA A 160 -19.39 2.77 -12.98
N GLU A 161 -18.98 3.50 -11.93
CA GLU A 161 -18.83 4.96 -11.97
C GLU A 161 -17.64 5.42 -11.14
N ILE A 162 -17.04 6.52 -11.57
CA ILE A 162 -16.01 7.26 -10.82
C ILE A 162 -16.43 8.73 -10.82
N LYS A 163 -16.47 9.36 -9.63
CA LYS A 163 -16.88 10.75 -9.42
C LYS A 163 -15.85 11.47 -8.54
N GLY A 164 -15.64 12.75 -8.76
CA GLY A 164 -14.78 13.62 -7.98
C GLY A 164 -13.70 14.26 -8.77
#